data_12f76b541962b18ce5a22109916d331c
#
_entry.id   12f76b541962b18ce5a22109916d331c
#
_cell.length_a   1.000
_cell.length_b   1.000
_cell.length_c   1.000
_cell.angle_alpha   90.00
_cell.angle_beta   90.00
_cell.angle_gamma   90.00
#
_symmetry.space_group_name_H-M   'P 1'
#
loop_
_entity.id
_entity.type
_entity.pdbx_description
1 polymer ?
#
loop_
_entity_poly.entity_id
_entity_poly.type
_entity_poly.pdbx_seq_one_letter_code
_entity_poly.pdbx_strand_id
1 'polypeptide(L)'
;MKTVKNSAALMTEGPIWKKIIAFALPLFLGNLFQQLYTTADSLIVGNFLGSSSLAAVSSSGPPIFLLVGFFNGISVGAGVVTARYYGARQSESVSQAVHTTVAFGIVAGVLLTVLGLIYTPVILRLMGTPGDVLPESVVYFRIYFSGSLAFVLYNIFVGILQSVGDSRHPLIYLIISSAVNVALDLLLIAVLGFGVGAAALATVISQFLSAFLCLVRLTRTRAEYQIIPRRIRFDGPMLRQIAANGLPAGFQNSIIALANVVVQSNINKFGKMAVAGCGAYSTIEGFGFLPITCFALAMTTFISQNLGARQYGRAKQGARFGILCSIIFAELVGLFIYHFSPVLVAAFNRDPQVIAIGTAQAHTITLFYFLLAFSHCVAGILRGAGKSTVPMVVMMVFWCIVRVTYITIGIHFLPDIRIVFWAYPLTWSLSSLVFLVYFLQGKWVHGFEAADTSA
;
A
#
# COMPACT_ATOMS: atom_id res chain seq x y z
N MET A 1 38.16 -2.31 19.31
CA MET A 1 36.71 -2.01 19.13
C MET A 1 36.19 -2.89 18.01
N LYS A 2 35.49 -3.97 18.34
CA LYS A 2 34.83 -4.83 17.34
C LYS A 2 33.60 -4.08 16.83
N THR A 3 33.66 -3.57 15.62
CA THR A 3 32.50 -3.05 14.89
C THR A 3 31.45 -4.15 14.80
N VAL A 4 30.36 -4.00 15.52
CA VAL A 4 29.20 -4.87 15.45
C VAL A 4 28.64 -4.78 14.03
N LYS A 5 28.94 -5.79 13.21
CA LYS A 5 28.34 -6.03 11.88
C LYS A 5 26.85 -6.38 12.03
N ASN A 6 26.04 -5.47 12.54
CA ASN A 6 24.58 -5.49 12.40
C ASN A 6 24.18 -4.39 11.42
N SER A 7 24.81 -4.36 10.27
CA SER A 7 24.37 -3.49 9.19
C SER A 7 23.08 -4.09 8.60
N ALA A 8 21.95 -3.47 8.89
CA ALA A 8 20.85 -3.45 7.93
C ALA A 8 21.49 -3.26 6.56
N ALA A 9 21.09 -4.04 5.55
CA ALA A 9 21.90 -4.17 4.34
C ALA A 9 21.84 -2.87 3.52
N LEU A 10 22.80 -1.98 3.76
CA LEU A 10 23.01 -0.76 2.96
C LEU A 10 22.87 -1.10 1.46
N MET A 11 21.97 -0.43 0.78
CA MET A 11 21.74 -0.65 -0.64
C MET A 11 22.76 0.04 -1.55
N THR A 12 23.63 0.83 -0.94
CA THR A 12 24.73 1.55 -1.63
C THR A 12 25.94 0.66 -1.90
N GLU A 13 26.00 -0.55 -1.37
CA GLU A 13 27.15 -1.45 -1.46
C GLU A 13 26.76 -2.82 -2.02
N GLY A 14 27.71 -3.51 -2.67
CA GLY A 14 27.54 -4.88 -3.20
C GLY A 14 26.73 -4.95 -4.51
N PRO A 15 26.45 -6.16 -5.03
CA PRO A 15 25.76 -6.35 -6.30
C PRO A 15 24.32 -5.81 -6.27
N ILE A 16 23.97 -4.98 -7.25
CA ILE A 16 22.66 -4.28 -7.34
C ILE A 16 21.51 -5.26 -7.28
N TRP A 17 21.52 -6.30 -8.14
CA TRP A 17 20.45 -7.28 -8.25
C TRP A 17 20.19 -8.04 -6.96
N LYS A 18 21.26 -8.44 -6.25
CA LYS A 18 21.12 -9.13 -4.95
C LYS A 18 20.43 -8.25 -3.91
N LYS A 19 20.79 -6.95 -3.89
CA LYS A 19 20.21 -6.00 -2.93
C LYS A 19 18.74 -5.74 -3.19
N ILE A 20 18.36 -5.51 -4.44
CA ILE A 20 16.97 -5.26 -4.82
C ILE A 20 16.10 -6.49 -4.56
N ILE A 21 16.53 -7.68 -5.01
CA ILE A 21 15.75 -8.92 -4.84
C ILE A 21 15.68 -9.33 -3.36
N ALA A 22 16.80 -9.27 -2.62
CA ALA A 22 16.82 -9.62 -1.20
C ALA A 22 15.96 -8.70 -0.34
N PHE A 23 15.66 -7.48 -0.81
CA PHE A 23 14.75 -6.57 -0.16
C PHE A 23 13.30 -6.75 -0.64
N ALA A 24 13.08 -6.93 -1.94
CA ALA A 24 11.74 -7.10 -2.52
C ALA A 24 11.08 -8.42 -2.11
N LEU A 25 11.83 -9.51 -1.98
CA LEU A 25 11.29 -10.83 -1.66
C LEU A 25 10.59 -10.88 -0.27
N PRO A 26 11.18 -10.39 0.84
CA PRO A 26 10.45 -10.32 2.11
C PRO A 26 9.22 -9.41 2.06
N LEU A 27 9.26 -8.31 1.28
CA LEU A 27 8.09 -7.46 1.08
C LEU A 27 6.96 -8.22 0.37
N PHE A 28 7.31 -8.97 -0.68
CA PHE A 28 6.34 -9.78 -1.40
C PHE A 28 5.71 -10.84 -0.48
N LEU A 29 6.52 -11.58 0.27
CA LEU A 29 6.02 -12.56 1.22
C LEU A 29 5.15 -11.91 2.31
N GLY A 30 5.55 -10.74 2.82
CA GLY A 30 4.75 -9.99 3.80
C GLY A 30 3.38 -9.61 3.27
N ASN A 31 3.32 -9.01 2.07
CA ASN A 31 2.06 -8.62 1.45
C ASN A 31 1.19 -9.85 1.10
N LEU A 32 1.81 -10.96 0.69
CA LEU A 32 1.11 -12.21 0.44
C LEU A 32 0.47 -12.76 1.74
N PHE A 33 1.23 -12.81 2.83
CA PHE A 33 0.69 -13.21 4.14
C PHE A 33 -0.41 -12.28 4.61
N GLN A 34 -0.27 -10.97 4.40
CA GLN A 34 -1.31 -9.98 4.71
C GLN A 34 -2.59 -10.25 3.92
N GLN A 35 -2.50 -10.55 2.64
CA GLN A 35 -3.65 -10.89 1.81
C GLN A 35 -4.33 -12.18 2.27
N LEU A 36 -3.53 -13.19 2.64
CA LEU A 36 -4.05 -14.48 3.13
C LEU A 36 -4.78 -14.33 4.46
N TYR A 37 -4.21 -13.59 5.43
CA TYR A 37 -4.89 -13.44 6.73
C TYR A 37 -6.16 -12.59 6.62
N THR A 38 -6.18 -11.55 5.79
CA THR A 38 -7.39 -10.76 5.55
C THR A 38 -8.52 -11.63 4.94
N THR A 39 -8.14 -12.56 4.06
CA THR A 39 -9.08 -13.54 3.50
C THR A 39 -9.57 -14.50 4.59
N ALA A 40 -8.68 -15.00 5.46
CA ALA A 40 -9.04 -15.88 6.57
C ALA A 40 -10.00 -15.19 7.56
N ASP A 41 -9.73 -13.93 7.93
CA ASP A 41 -10.60 -13.12 8.79
C ASP A 41 -12.02 -13.00 8.21
N SER A 42 -12.13 -12.66 6.91
CA SER A 42 -13.40 -12.59 6.22
C SER A 42 -14.15 -13.93 6.19
N LEU A 43 -13.42 -15.04 6.02
CA LEU A 43 -14.00 -16.39 6.07
C LEU A 43 -14.49 -16.76 7.47
N ILE A 44 -13.77 -16.42 8.52
CA ILE A 44 -14.17 -16.67 9.91
C ILE A 44 -15.44 -15.87 10.23
N VAL A 45 -15.44 -14.56 9.94
CA VAL A 45 -16.63 -13.71 10.16
C VAL A 45 -17.83 -14.23 9.38
N GLY A 46 -17.66 -14.54 8.09
CA GLY A 46 -18.75 -15.01 7.23
C GLY A 46 -19.35 -16.36 7.67
N ASN A 47 -18.52 -17.31 8.08
CA ASN A 47 -18.97 -18.65 8.45
C ASN A 47 -19.56 -18.73 9.86
N PHE A 48 -19.06 -17.96 10.81
CA PHE A 48 -19.49 -18.05 12.22
C PHE A 48 -20.50 -16.98 12.63
N LEU A 49 -20.45 -15.78 12.04
CA LEU A 49 -21.36 -14.67 12.39
C LEU A 49 -22.44 -14.42 11.34
N GLY A 50 -22.31 -15.00 10.14
CA GLY A 50 -23.28 -14.90 9.07
C GLY A 50 -23.14 -13.64 8.19
N SER A 51 -24.10 -13.49 7.26
CA SER A 51 -24.04 -12.49 6.19
C SER A 51 -24.19 -11.05 6.67
N SER A 52 -24.95 -10.79 7.73
CA SER A 52 -25.13 -9.44 8.29
C SER A 52 -23.82 -8.89 8.84
N SER A 53 -23.13 -9.68 9.68
CA SER A 53 -21.83 -9.28 10.24
C SER A 53 -20.74 -9.17 9.19
N LEU A 54 -20.75 -10.05 8.16
CA LEU A 54 -19.85 -9.93 7.02
C LEU A 54 -20.12 -8.63 6.22
N ALA A 55 -21.39 -8.26 6.06
CA ALA A 55 -21.77 -6.99 5.43
C ALA A 55 -21.30 -5.78 6.27
N ALA A 56 -21.39 -5.88 7.61
CA ALA A 56 -20.90 -4.83 8.52
C ALA A 56 -19.37 -4.62 8.38
N VAL A 57 -18.59 -5.70 8.33
CA VAL A 57 -17.14 -5.63 8.08
C VAL A 57 -16.85 -5.07 6.70
N SER A 58 -17.52 -5.58 5.67
CA SER A 58 -17.31 -5.17 4.27
C SER A 58 -17.67 -3.70 4.02
N SER A 59 -18.76 -3.19 4.63
CA SER A 59 -19.15 -1.78 4.51
C SER A 59 -18.13 -0.82 5.12
N SER A 60 -17.36 -1.29 6.09
CA SER A 60 -16.28 -0.52 6.71
C SER A 60 -14.97 -0.50 5.89
N GLY A 61 -14.85 -1.36 4.89
CA GLY A 61 -13.64 -1.51 4.07
C GLY A 61 -13.20 -0.24 3.35
N PRO A 62 -14.03 0.43 2.54
CA PRO A 62 -13.62 1.59 1.76
C PRO A 62 -13.05 2.75 2.57
N PRO A 63 -13.65 3.24 3.68
CA PRO A 63 -13.05 4.30 4.49
C PRO A 63 -11.77 3.86 5.21
N ILE A 64 -11.71 2.60 5.66
CA ILE A 64 -10.48 2.04 6.23
C ILE A 64 -9.39 2.06 5.16
N PHE A 65 -9.65 1.59 3.94
CA PHE A 65 -8.68 1.55 2.85
C PHE A 65 -8.18 2.95 2.46
N LEU A 66 -9.07 3.95 2.45
CA LEU A 66 -8.70 5.35 2.19
C LEU A 66 -7.73 5.88 3.25
N LEU A 67 -8.01 5.65 4.52
CA LEU A 67 -7.16 6.08 5.63
C LEU A 67 -5.83 5.31 5.66
N VAL A 68 -5.88 3.99 5.49
CA VAL A 68 -4.69 3.13 5.38
C VAL A 68 -3.79 3.61 4.23
N GLY A 69 -4.37 3.86 3.07
CA GLY A 69 -3.65 4.35 1.89
C GLY A 69 -2.96 5.69 2.14
N PHE A 70 -3.66 6.61 2.83
CA PHE A 70 -3.10 7.92 3.18
C PHE A 70 -1.89 7.81 4.11
N PHE A 71 -2.03 7.09 5.23
CA PHE A 71 -0.93 6.94 6.19
C PHE A 71 0.23 6.09 5.65
N ASN A 72 -0.06 5.10 4.82
CA ASN A 72 0.97 4.35 4.10
C ASN A 72 1.78 5.29 3.19
N GLY A 73 1.11 6.17 2.43
CA GLY A 73 1.79 7.16 1.60
C GLY A 73 2.70 8.10 2.41
N ILE A 74 2.24 8.58 3.57
CA ILE A 74 3.06 9.40 4.47
C ILE A 74 4.26 8.61 5.00
N SER A 75 4.06 7.35 5.40
CA SER A 75 5.13 6.46 5.86
C SER A 75 6.20 6.25 4.78
N VAL A 76 5.79 6.05 3.52
CA VAL A 76 6.71 5.96 2.38
C VAL A 76 7.50 7.26 2.21
N GLY A 77 6.86 8.42 2.31
CA GLY A 77 7.53 9.73 2.21
C GLY A 77 8.54 9.96 3.33
N ALA A 78 8.19 9.62 4.57
CA ALA A 78 9.12 9.64 5.71
C ALA A 78 10.29 8.66 5.49
N GLY A 79 9.99 7.48 4.94
CA GLY A 79 10.99 6.49 4.55
C GLY A 79 11.97 7.02 3.50
N VAL A 80 11.50 7.79 2.52
CA VAL A 80 12.36 8.44 1.50
C VAL A 80 13.37 9.39 2.15
N VAL A 81 12.91 10.26 3.06
CA VAL A 81 13.78 11.22 3.76
C VAL A 81 14.80 10.49 4.64
N THR A 82 14.36 9.51 5.42
CA THR A 82 15.23 8.70 6.27
C THR A 82 16.25 7.91 5.42
N ALA A 83 15.82 7.27 4.32
CA ALA A 83 16.70 6.51 3.43
C ALA A 83 17.76 7.39 2.76
N ARG A 84 17.40 8.62 2.36
CA ARG A 84 18.33 9.61 1.82
C ARG A 84 19.47 9.90 2.79
N TYR A 85 19.13 10.30 4.03
CA TYR A 85 20.13 10.63 5.04
C TYR A 85 20.92 9.41 5.50
N TYR A 86 20.29 8.24 5.53
CA TYR A 86 20.95 6.97 5.83
C TYR A 86 21.98 6.60 4.76
N GLY A 87 21.63 6.76 3.48
CA GLY A 87 22.55 6.59 2.36
C GLY A 87 23.70 7.59 2.39
N ALA A 88 23.44 8.84 2.77
CA ALA A 88 24.44 9.90 2.95
C ALA A 88 25.33 9.70 4.19
N ARG A 89 25.06 8.71 5.03
CA ARG A 89 25.75 8.46 6.33
C ARG A 89 25.68 9.65 7.30
N GLN A 90 24.59 10.41 7.25
CA GLN A 90 24.34 11.56 8.13
C GLN A 90 23.54 11.13 9.37
N SER A 91 24.23 10.59 10.37
CA SER A 91 23.62 9.96 11.56
C SER A 91 22.66 10.88 12.32
N GLU A 92 22.99 12.16 12.47
CA GLU A 92 22.15 13.12 13.18
C GLU A 92 20.85 13.41 12.41
N SER A 93 20.95 13.62 11.08
CA SER A 93 19.79 13.83 10.23
C SER A 93 18.86 12.58 10.17
N VAL A 94 19.45 11.37 10.20
CA VAL A 94 18.68 10.12 10.33
C VAL A 94 17.92 10.11 11.64
N SER A 95 18.60 10.44 12.76
CA SER A 95 17.96 10.50 14.07
C SER A 95 16.83 11.54 14.10
N GLN A 96 17.06 12.75 13.56
CA GLN A 96 16.03 13.79 13.47
C GLN A 96 14.82 13.35 12.64
N ALA A 97 15.04 12.73 11.46
CA ALA A 97 13.98 12.21 10.61
C ALA A 97 13.15 11.15 11.32
N VAL A 98 13.80 10.18 11.97
CA VAL A 98 13.14 9.11 12.73
C VAL A 98 12.27 9.68 13.85
N HIS A 99 12.84 10.55 14.70
CA HIS A 99 12.11 11.08 15.88
C HIS A 99 10.98 12.03 15.47
N THR A 100 11.18 12.86 14.43
CA THR A 100 10.11 13.73 13.89
C THR A 100 8.98 12.88 13.28
N THR A 101 9.31 11.81 12.56
CA THR A 101 8.30 10.89 11.99
C THR A 101 7.48 10.20 13.07
N VAL A 102 8.14 9.75 14.14
CA VAL A 102 7.46 9.12 15.29
C VAL A 102 6.57 10.14 16.02
N ALA A 103 7.05 11.37 16.25
CA ALA A 103 6.25 12.43 16.84
C ALA A 103 5.00 12.73 16.02
N PHE A 104 5.15 12.83 14.68
CA PHE A 104 4.03 12.98 13.77
C PHE A 104 3.05 11.80 13.86
N GLY A 105 3.56 10.56 13.90
CA GLY A 105 2.73 9.36 14.01
C GLY A 105 1.91 9.30 15.29
N ILE A 106 2.49 9.72 16.43
CA ILE A 106 1.76 9.78 17.70
C ILE A 106 0.60 10.78 17.59
N VAL A 107 0.88 12.00 17.15
CA VAL A 107 -0.15 13.05 17.02
C VAL A 107 -1.24 12.63 16.01
N ALA A 108 -0.83 12.16 14.84
CA ALA A 108 -1.76 11.73 13.79
C ALA A 108 -2.60 10.50 14.23
N GLY A 109 -1.98 9.54 14.90
CA GLY A 109 -2.66 8.35 15.42
C GLY A 109 -3.68 8.68 16.49
N VAL A 110 -3.32 9.55 17.46
CA VAL A 110 -4.26 10.04 18.49
C VAL A 110 -5.40 10.82 17.87
N LEU A 111 -5.10 11.73 16.95
CA LEU A 111 -6.12 12.52 16.25
C LEU A 111 -7.09 11.63 15.48
N LEU A 112 -6.56 10.64 14.75
CA LEU A 112 -7.38 9.69 14.00
C LEU A 112 -8.24 8.83 14.92
N THR A 113 -7.72 8.39 16.05
CA THR A 113 -8.49 7.66 17.07
C THR A 113 -9.67 8.51 17.57
N VAL A 114 -9.41 9.75 17.99
CA VAL A 114 -10.46 10.64 18.52
C VAL A 114 -11.51 10.95 17.46
N LEU A 115 -11.08 11.38 16.27
CA LEU A 115 -12.00 11.69 15.17
C LEU A 115 -12.80 10.44 14.71
N GLY A 116 -12.14 9.29 14.61
CA GLY A 116 -12.79 8.04 14.26
C GLY A 116 -13.87 7.63 15.26
N LEU A 117 -13.59 7.69 16.55
CA LEU A 117 -14.57 7.35 17.60
C LEU A 117 -15.79 8.28 17.57
N ILE A 118 -15.58 9.58 17.35
CA ILE A 118 -16.66 10.59 17.33
C ILE A 118 -17.48 10.50 16.06
N TYR A 119 -16.82 10.50 14.90
CA TYR A 119 -17.49 10.64 13.61
C TYR A 119 -17.91 9.33 12.94
N THR A 120 -17.60 8.18 13.52
CA THR A 120 -17.99 6.85 12.97
C THR A 120 -19.47 6.78 12.55
N PRO A 121 -20.48 7.14 13.39
CA PRO A 121 -21.88 7.01 12.98
C PRO A 121 -22.25 7.93 11.81
N VAL A 122 -21.62 9.11 11.74
CA VAL A 122 -21.86 10.08 10.66
C VAL A 122 -21.25 9.57 9.35
N ILE A 123 -20.01 9.06 9.39
CA ILE A 123 -19.32 8.51 8.21
C ILE A 123 -20.15 7.35 7.62
N LEU A 124 -20.56 6.40 8.43
CA LEU A 124 -21.33 5.23 7.97
C LEU A 124 -22.70 5.60 7.40
N ARG A 125 -23.39 6.60 7.98
CA ARG A 125 -24.65 7.12 7.42
C ARG A 125 -24.44 7.83 6.09
N LEU A 126 -23.41 8.65 5.97
CA LEU A 126 -23.08 9.32 4.70
C LEU A 126 -22.69 8.34 3.59
N MET A 127 -22.17 7.17 3.96
CA MET A 127 -21.87 6.08 3.02
C MET A 127 -23.11 5.27 2.60
N GLY A 128 -24.29 5.55 3.18
CA GLY A 128 -25.52 4.83 2.87
C GLY A 128 -25.55 3.41 3.46
N THR A 129 -24.88 3.16 4.58
CA THR A 129 -24.94 1.85 5.25
C THR A 129 -26.38 1.52 5.62
N PRO A 130 -26.92 0.32 5.22
CA PRO A 130 -28.29 -0.08 5.54
C PRO A 130 -28.59 -0.04 7.04
N GLY A 131 -29.82 0.36 7.39
CA GLY A 131 -30.20 0.63 8.78
C GLY A 131 -30.15 -0.61 9.68
N ASP A 132 -30.37 -1.80 9.13
CA ASP A 132 -30.26 -3.10 9.79
C ASP A 132 -28.80 -3.50 10.11
N VAL A 133 -27.85 -3.11 9.26
CA VAL A 133 -26.40 -3.39 9.41
C VAL A 133 -25.67 -2.30 10.20
N LEU A 134 -26.24 -1.08 10.24
CA LEU A 134 -25.60 0.09 10.82
C LEU A 134 -25.13 -0.10 12.28
N PRO A 135 -25.90 -0.70 13.21
CA PRO A 135 -25.45 -0.88 14.59
C PRO A 135 -24.18 -1.73 14.70
N GLU A 136 -24.11 -2.85 13.99
CA GLU A 136 -22.94 -3.72 13.97
C GLU A 136 -21.74 -3.03 13.33
N SER A 137 -21.96 -2.30 12.22
CA SER A 137 -20.90 -1.50 11.56
C SER A 137 -20.35 -0.43 12.48
N VAL A 138 -21.18 0.26 13.28
CA VAL A 138 -20.72 1.27 14.25
C VAL A 138 -19.86 0.64 15.33
N VAL A 139 -20.25 -0.52 15.86
CA VAL A 139 -19.45 -1.24 16.88
C VAL A 139 -18.11 -1.64 16.29
N TYR A 140 -18.10 -2.31 15.14
CA TYR A 140 -16.88 -2.73 14.46
C TYR A 140 -15.95 -1.56 14.19
N PHE A 141 -16.47 -0.50 13.60
CA PHE A 141 -15.69 0.66 13.16
C PHE A 141 -15.12 1.46 14.32
N ARG A 142 -15.87 1.63 15.42
CA ARG A 142 -15.37 2.27 16.65
C ARG A 142 -14.24 1.48 17.28
N ILE A 143 -14.37 0.15 17.39
CA ILE A 143 -13.31 -0.69 17.92
C ILE A 143 -12.08 -0.60 17.01
N TYR A 144 -12.25 -0.67 15.70
CA TYR A 144 -11.16 -0.53 14.74
C TYR A 144 -10.42 0.81 14.89
N PHE A 145 -11.17 1.93 14.98
CA PHE A 145 -10.56 3.26 15.19
C PHE A 145 -9.88 3.44 16.54
N SER A 146 -10.31 2.72 17.57
CA SER A 146 -9.58 2.73 18.85
C SER A 146 -8.14 2.23 18.72
N GLY A 147 -7.88 1.39 17.72
CA GLY A 147 -6.54 0.89 17.34
C GLY A 147 -5.75 1.77 16.39
N SER A 148 -6.29 2.92 15.94
CA SER A 148 -5.64 3.73 14.89
C SER A 148 -4.24 4.21 15.26
N LEU A 149 -3.98 4.50 16.55
CA LEU A 149 -2.64 4.84 17.01
C LEU A 149 -1.63 3.71 16.73
N ALA A 150 -2.00 2.47 17.04
CA ALA A 150 -1.14 1.31 16.78
C ALA A 150 -0.94 1.10 15.29
N PHE A 151 -1.99 1.23 14.50
CA PHE A 151 -1.95 1.13 13.05
C PHE A 151 -0.99 2.17 12.43
N VAL A 152 -1.12 3.45 12.79
CA VAL A 152 -0.26 4.52 12.27
C VAL A 152 1.19 4.31 12.69
N LEU A 153 1.43 3.99 13.97
CA LEU A 153 2.79 3.74 14.47
C LEU A 153 3.42 2.51 13.83
N TYR A 154 2.67 1.43 13.62
CA TYR A 154 3.16 0.25 12.93
C TYR A 154 3.64 0.59 11.52
N ASN A 155 2.83 1.31 10.71
CA ASN A 155 3.22 1.73 9.37
C ASN A 155 4.48 2.61 9.37
N ILE A 156 4.59 3.53 10.32
CA ILE A 156 5.78 4.38 10.50
C ILE A 156 7.02 3.55 10.86
N PHE A 157 6.92 2.63 11.82
CA PHE A 157 8.04 1.80 12.22
C PHE A 157 8.49 0.87 11.09
N VAL A 158 7.55 0.31 10.34
CA VAL A 158 7.85 -0.47 9.12
C VAL A 158 8.55 0.41 8.08
N GLY A 159 8.07 1.63 7.83
CA GLY A 159 8.70 2.59 6.92
C GLY A 159 10.14 2.94 7.34
N ILE A 160 10.41 3.13 8.62
CA ILE A 160 11.75 3.36 9.16
C ILE A 160 12.65 2.13 8.92
N LEU A 161 12.19 0.91 9.24
CA LEU A 161 12.96 -0.31 9.01
C LEU A 161 13.23 -0.53 7.52
N GLN A 162 12.25 -0.33 6.66
CA GLN A 162 12.40 -0.44 5.21
C GLN A 162 13.35 0.63 4.64
N SER A 163 13.33 1.84 5.16
CA SER A 163 14.22 2.93 4.71
C SER A 163 15.70 2.63 4.90
N VAL A 164 16.03 1.84 5.92
CA VAL A 164 17.41 1.39 6.20
C VAL A 164 17.75 0.04 5.57
N GLY A 165 16.84 -0.51 4.74
CA GLY A 165 17.06 -1.76 4.01
C GLY A 165 16.65 -3.03 4.78
N ASP A 166 15.96 -2.90 5.90
CA ASP A 166 15.48 -4.03 6.70
C ASP A 166 14.01 -4.34 6.36
N SER A 167 13.79 -5.26 5.43
CA SER A 167 12.46 -5.78 5.08
C SER A 167 12.11 -7.10 5.78
N ARG A 168 13.11 -7.76 6.44
CA ARG A 168 12.92 -9.07 7.06
C ARG A 168 12.19 -9.00 8.39
N HIS A 169 12.58 -8.05 9.26
CA HIS A 169 11.93 -7.93 10.57
C HIS A 169 10.46 -7.54 10.46
N PRO A 170 10.04 -6.56 9.59
CA PRO A 170 8.63 -6.32 9.33
C PRO A 170 7.85 -7.56 8.90
N LEU A 171 8.41 -8.40 8.02
CA LEU A 171 7.81 -9.67 7.61
C LEU A 171 7.59 -10.62 8.80
N ILE A 172 8.63 -10.83 9.62
CA ILE A 172 8.53 -11.73 10.78
C ILE A 172 7.45 -11.25 11.76
N TYR A 173 7.42 -9.95 12.04
CA TYR A 173 6.45 -9.36 12.96
C TYR A 173 5.02 -9.42 12.41
N LEU A 174 4.86 -9.25 11.09
CA LEU A 174 3.57 -9.43 10.43
C LEU A 174 3.10 -10.88 10.53
N ILE A 175 3.96 -11.88 10.29
CA ILE A 175 3.60 -13.31 10.42
C ILE A 175 3.16 -13.62 11.85
N ILE A 176 3.90 -13.16 12.86
CA ILE A 176 3.56 -13.38 14.27
C ILE A 176 2.20 -12.76 14.59
N SER A 177 1.99 -11.50 14.22
CA SER A 177 0.75 -10.80 14.52
C SER A 177 -0.44 -11.35 13.73
N SER A 178 -0.24 -11.80 12.51
CA SER A 178 -1.30 -12.46 11.72
C SER A 178 -1.71 -13.80 12.33
N ALA A 179 -0.75 -14.58 12.82
CA ALA A 179 -1.05 -15.83 13.54
C ALA A 179 -1.86 -15.56 14.83
N VAL A 180 -1.48 -14.52 15.58
CA VAL A 180 -2.22 -14.08 16.77
C VAL A 180 -3.62 -13.57 16.41
N ASN A 181 -3.76 -12.82 15.32
CA ASN A 181 -5.05 -12.34 14.84
C ASN A 181 -6.01 -13.51 14.55
N VAL A 182 -5.59 -14.47 13.71
CA VAL A 182 -6.41 -15.64 13.37
C VAL A 182 -6.74 -16.47 14.63
N ALA A 183 -5.79 -16.64 15.54
CA ALA A 183 -6.03 -17.37 16.79
C ALA A 183 -7.06 -16.64 17.69
N LEU A 184 -7.00 -15.30 17.76
CA LEU A 184 -7.96 -14.50 18.50
C LEU A 184 -9.34 -14.51 17.85
N ASP A 185 -9.43 -14.42 16.51
CA ASP A 185 -10.71 -14.53 15.79
C ASP A 185 -11.38 -15.87 16.06
N LEU A 186 -10.65 -16.96 15.95
CA LEU A 186 -11.18 -18.30 16.27
C LEU A 186 -11.60 -18.41 17.74
N LEU A 187 -10.80 -17.90 18.66
CA LEU A 187 -11.11 -17.94 20.09
C LEU A 187 -12.35 -17.09 20.41
N LEU A 188 -12.33 -15.82 19.99
CA LEU A 188 -13.37 -14.87 20.39
C LEU A 188 -14.70 -15.11 19.65
N ILE A 189 -14.64 -15.47 18.36
CA ILE A 189 -15.81 -15.65 17.52
C ILE A 189 -16.32 -17.09 17.55
N ALA A 190 -15.44 -18.07 17.23
CA ALA A 190 -15.90 -19.47 17.09
C ALA A 190 -16.08 -20.18 18.43
N VAL A 191 -15.24 -19.90 19.44
CA VAL A 191 -15.30 -20.57 20.75
C VAL A 191 -16.16 -19.79 21.76
N LEU A 192 -15.95 -18.49 21.89
CA LEU A 192 -16.62 -17.65 22.89
C LEU A 192 -17.94 -17.04 22.37
N GLY A 193 -18.21 -17.12 21.07
CA GLY A 193 -19.47 -16.65 20.48
C GLY A 193 -19.66 -15.12 20.51
N PHE A 194 -18.58 -14.34 20.58
CA PHE A 194 -18.69 -12.89 20.54
C PHE A 194 -19.05 -12.42 19.12
N GLY A 195 -19.77 -11.29 19.05
CA GLY A 195 -20.22 -10.70 17.78
C GLY A 195 -19.11 -10.03 16.97
N VAL A 196 -19.50 -9.29 15.94
CA VAL A 196 -18.59 -8.66 14.95
C VAL A 196 -17.52 -7.75 15.57
N GLY A 197 -17.78 -7.16 16.74
CA GLY A 197 -16.79 -6.38 17.49
C GLY A 197 -15.55 -7.18 17.89
N ALA A 198 -15.66 -8.51 18.01
CA ALA A 198 -14.52 -9.38 18.33
C ALA A 198 -13.49 -9.44 17.19
N ALA A 199 -13.94 -9.46 15.93
CA ALA A 199 -13.04 -9.39 14.77
C ALA A 199 -12.24 -8.07 14.76
N ALA A 200 -12.91 -6.94 15.00
CA ALA A 200 -12.23 -5.66 15.13
C ALA A 200 -11.23 -5.66 16.29
N LEU A 201 -11.60 -6.24 17.44
CA LEU A 201 -10.73 -6.33 18.62
C LEU A 201 -9.50 -7.19 18.36
N ALA A 202 -9.66 -8.36 17.72
CA ALA A 202 -8.55 -9.23 17.33
C ALA A 202 -7.58 -8.50 16.39
N THR A 203 -8.10 -7.76 15.41
CA THR A 203 -7.29 -6.92 14.51
C THR A 203 -6.54 -5.84 15.29
N VAL A 204 -7.18 -5.11 16.19
CA VAL A 204 -6.55 -4.06 17.00
C VAL A 204 -5.45 -4.63 17.88
N ILE A 205 -5.69 -5.74 18.60
CA ILE A 205 -4.67 -6.40 19.43
C ILE A 205 -3.46 -6.82 18.59
N SER A 206 -3.69 -7.38 17.41
CA SER A 206 -2.63 -7.81 16.50
C SER A 206 -1.81 -6.63 15.95
N GLN A 207 -2.47 -5.50 15.68
CA GLN A 207 -1.78 -4.26 15.27
C GLN A 207 -0.93 -3.68 16.41
N PHE A 208 -1.43 -3.69 17.65
CA PHE A 208 -0.64 -3.30 18.82
C PHE A 208 0.57 -4.21 18.99
N LEU A 209 0.42 -5.53 18.83
CA LEU A 209 1.52 -6.48 18.90
C LEU A 209 2.58 -6.18 17.82
N SER A 210 2.16 -5.96 16.57
CA SER A 210 3.07 -5.61 15.47
C SER A 210 3.83 -4.32 15.75
N ALA A 211 3.12 -3.26 16.18
CA ALA A 211 3.72 -1.98 16.52
C ALA A 211 4.71 -2.12 17.69
N PHE A 212 4.34 -2.88 18.72
CA PHE A 212 5.21 -3.15 19.87
C PHE A 212 6.49 -3.90 19.48
N LEU A 213 6.40 -4.95 18.67
CA LEU A 213 7.57 -5.70 18.20
C LEU A 213 8.52 -4.82 17.38
N CYS A 214 7.97 -3.98 16.47
CA CYS A 214 8.76 -3.00 15.73
C CYS A 214 9.41 -1.97 16.67
N LEU A 215 8.67 -1.45 17.66
CA LEU A 215 9.18 -0.49 18.63
C LEU A 215 10.33 -1.09 19.46
N VAL A 216 10.17 -2.30 19.97
CA VAL A 216 11.23 -3.02 20.70
C VAL A 216 12.48 -3.19 19.84
N ARG A 217 12.34 -3.51 18.56
CA ARG A 217 13.46 -3.59 17.63
C ARG A 217 14.16 -2.24 17.46
N LEU A 218 13.39 -1.17 17.24
CA LEU A 218 13.91 0.18 16.99
C LEU A 218 14.51 0.82 18.25
N THR A 219 14.05 0.46 19.44
CA THR A 219 14.61 0.97 20.70
C THR A 219 15.85 0.21 21.15
N ARG A 220 15.93 -1.11 20.85
CA ARG A 220 17.07 -1.95 21.24
C ARG A 220 18.24 -1.92 20.27
N THR A 221 18.07 -1.41 19.07
CA THR A 221 19.17 -1.25 18.12
C THR A 221 20.15 -0.19 18.62
N ARG A 222 21.44 -0.33 18.28
CA ARG A 222 22.47 0.69 18.51
C ARG A 222 22.83 1.44 17.22
N ALA A 223 22.00 1.35 16.21
CA ALA A 223 22.20 2.02 14.93
C ALA A 223 21.67 3.46 14.96
N GLU A 224 21.99 4.23 13.95
CA GLU A 224 21.65 5.65 13.79
C GLU A 224 20.13 5.93 13.79
N TYR A 225 19.34 4.92 13.44
CA TYR A 225 17.87 4.96 13.43
C TYR A 225 17.22 4.48 14.75
N GLN A 226 17.99 4.39 15.83
CA GLN A 226 17.46 4.05 17.15
C GLN A 226 16.41 5.06 17.60
N ILE A 227 15.26 4.58 18.05
CA ILE A 227 14.26 5.42 18.72
C ILE A 227 14.65 5.60 20.18
N ILE A 228 14.89 6.84 20.57
CA ILE A 228 15.17 7.26 21.95
C ILE A 228 13.98 8.10 22.42
N PRO A 229 13.13 7.62 23.35
CA PRO A 229 11.89 8.30 23.74
C PRO A 229 12.08 9.78 24.10
N ARG A 230 13.17 10.12 24.78
CA ARG A 230 13.50 11.51 25.19
C ARG A 230 13.82 12.44 24.01
N ARG A 231 14.11 11.90 22.82
CA ARG A 231 14.43 12.68 21.61
C ARG A 231 13.23 12.83 20.67
N ILE A 232 12.08 12.24 21.01
CA ILE A 232 10.86 12.37 20.19
C ILE A 232 10.38 13.80 20.29
N ARG A 233 10.55 14.55 19.21
CA ARG A 233 10.13 15.95 19.07
C ARG A 233 9.94 16.30 17.62
N PHE A 234 9.21 17.36 17.35
CA PHE A 234 9.11 17.93 16.01
C PHE A 234 10.35 18.76 15.70
N ASP A 235 10.93 18.47 14.53
CA ASP A 235 11.92 19.32 13.88
C ASP A 235 11.25 19.92 12.64
N GLY A 236 11.08 21.26 12.60
CA GLY A 236 10.29 21.94 11.57
C GLY A 236 10.80 21.70 10.14
N PRO A 237 12.10 21.92 9.87
CA PRO A 237 12.69 21.62 8.55
C PRO A 237 12.54 20.16 8.13
N MET A 238 12.73 19.22 9.06
CA MET A 238 12.58 17.79 8.80
C MET A 238 11.12 17.42 8.52
N LEU A 239 10.18 17.97 9.31
CA LEU A 239 8.74 17.76 9.10
C LEU A 239 8.31 18.26 7.71
N ARG A 240 8.81 19.42 7.27
CA ARG A 240 8.52 19.96 5.94
C ARG A 240 9.00 19.02 4.83
N GLN A 241 10.19 18.44 4.95
CA GLN A 241 10.70 17.45 3.98
C GLN A 241 9.87 16.18 3.96
N ILE A 242 9.49 15.66 5.14
CA ILE A 242 8.62 14.49 5.28
C ILE A 242 7.26 14.77 4.65
N ALA A 243 6.65 15.91 4.94
CA ALA A 243 5.38 16.32 4.38
C ALA A 243 5.44 16.49 2.85
N ALA A 244 6.49 17.13 2.33
CA ALA A 244 6.67 17.34 0.90
C ALA A 244 6.76 16.03 0.09
N ASN A 245 7.23 14.94 0.70
CA ASN A 245 7.31 13.63 0.07
C ASN A 245 6.12 12.73 0.42
N GLY A 246 5.61 12.81 1.64
CA GLY A 246 4.58 11.92 2.16
C GLY A 246 3.16 12.34 1.80
N LEU A 247 2.83 13.63 1.89
CA LEU A 247 1.48 14.10 1.57
C LEU A 247 1.09 13.82 0.12
N PRO A 248 1.95 14.08 -0.90
CA PRO A 248 1.60 13.71 -2.27
C PRO A 248 1.31 12.22 -2.44
N ALA A 249 2.11 11.35 -1.82
CA ALA A 249 1.90 9.91 -1.90
C ALA A 249 0.62 9.47 -1.16
N GLY A 250 0.31 10.07 -0.01
CA GLY A 250 -0.91 9.83 0.73
C GLY A 250 -2.16 10.26 -0.04
N PHE A 251 -2.17 11.48 -0.57
CA PHE A 251 -3.26 11.98 -1.41
C PHE A 251 -3.45 11.12 -2.68
N GLN A 252 -2.36 10.74 -3.34
CA GLN A 252 -2.41 9.85 -4.50
C GLN A 252 -3.18 8.56 -4.19
N ASN A 253 -2.81 7.86 -3.12
CA ASN A 253 -3.45 6.60 -2.74
C ASN A 253 -4.95 6.80 -2.40
N SER A 254 -5.28 7.86 -1.65
CA SER A 254 -6.66 8.16 -1.27
C SER A 254 -7.54 8.49 -2.48
N ILE A 255 -7.03 9.28 -3.42
CA ILE A 255 -7.80 9.68 -4.62
C ILE A 255 -7.98 8.50 -5.57
N ILE A 256 -6.97 7.62 -5.70
CA ILE A 256 -7.12 6.37 -6.48
C ILE A 256 -8.20 5.48 -5.85
N ALA A 257 -8.25 5.38 -4.51
CA ALA A 257 -9.30 4.65 -3.83
C ALA A 257 -10.71 5.20 -4.14
N LEU A 258 -10.88 6.52 -4.12
CA LEU A 258 -12.14 7.17 -4.48
C LEU A 258 -12.50 6.94 -5.96
N ALA A 259 -11.53 7.02 -6.88
CA ALA A 259 -11.76 6.75 -8.29
C ALA A 259 -12.25 5.30 -8.52
N ASN A 260 -11.69 4.33 -7.79
CA ASN A 260 -12.14 2.93 -7.85
C ASN A 260 -13.59 2.76 -7.37
N VAL A 261 -14.06 3.54 -6.40
CA VAL A 261 -15.48 3.54 -6.00
C VAL A 261 -16.38 4.01 -7.15
N VAL A 262 -15.97 5.04 -7.89
CA VAL A 262 -16.73 5.51 -9.07
C VAL A 262 -16.72 4.46 -10.19
N VAL A 263 -15.59 3.80 -10.43
CA VAL A 263 -15.51 2.69 -11.39
C VAL A 263 -16.46 1.56 -10.98
N GLN A 264 -16.46 1.17 -9.70
CA GLN A 264 -17.37 0.14 -9.17
C GLN A 264 -18.84 0.54 -9.34
N SER A 265 -19.18 1.81 -9.08
CA SER A 265 -20.53 2.33 -9.30
C SER A 265 -20.99 2.17 -10.76
N ASN A 266 -20.09 2.34 -11.72
CA ASN A 266 -20.40 2.10 -13.14
C ASN A 266 -20.54 0.61 -13.47
N ILE A 267 -19.72 -0.28 -12.89
CA ILE A 267 -19.87 -1.73 -13.03
C ILE A 267 -21.24 -2.20 -12.51
N ASN A 268 -21.71 -1.62 -11.40
CA ASN A 268 -22.98 -1.99 -10.79
C ASN A 268 -24.19 -1.77 -11.73
N LYS A 269 -24.09 -0.86 -12.70
CA LYS A 269 -25.15 -0.62 -13.72
C LYS A 269 -25.37 -1.80 -14.65
N PHE A 270 -24.40 -2.71 -14.80
CA PHE A 270 -24.48 -3.90 -15.64
C PHE A 270 -25.09 -5.12 -14.94
N GLY A 271 -25.53 -4.94 -13.70
CA GLY A 271 -26.25 -5.96 -12.95
C GLY A 271 -25.37 -6.94 -12.17
N LYS A 272 -26.03 -7.84 -11.44
CA LYS A 272 -25.38 -8.70 -10.43
C LYS A 272 -24.31 -9.64 -10.99
N MET A 273 -24.48 -10.14 -12.22
CA MET A 273 -23.50 -11.05 -12.83
C MET A 273 -22.20 -10.32 -13.19
N ALA A 274 -22.30 -9.07 -13.65
CA ALA A 274 -21.15 -8.21 -13.92
C ALA A 274 -20.39 -7.86 -12.63
N VAL A 275 -21.13 -7.51 -11.57
CA VAL A 275 -20.52 -7.23 -10.25
C VAL A 275 -19.80 -8.46 -9.72
N ALA A 276 -20.40 -9.65 -9.83
CA ALA A 276 -19.78 -10.89 -9.37
C ALA A 276 -18.53 -11.26 -10.19
N GLY A 277 -18.60 -11.15 -11.52
CA GLY A 277 -17.47 -11.46 -12.41
C GLY A 277 -16.28 -10.50 -12.22
N CYS A 278 -16.57 -9.19 -12.20
CA CYS A 278 -15.55 -8.17 -11.93
C CYS A 278 -14.98 -8.28 -10.52
N GLY A 279 -15.80 -8.62 -9.51
CA GLY A 279 -15.36 -8.83 -8.13
C GLY A 279 -14.41 -10.03 -7.99
N ALA A 280 -14.74 -11.15 -8.65
CA ALA A 280 -13.86 -12.31 -8.70
C ALA A 280 -12.52 -11.97 -9.34
N TYR A 281 -12.53 -11.30 -10.50
CA TYR A 281 -11.30 -10.85 -11.15
C TYR A 281 -10.51 -9.87 -10.27
N SER A 282 -11.15 -8.89 -9.62
CA SER A 282 -10.49 -7.93 -8.74
C SER A 282 -9.73 -8.63 -7.60
N THR A 283 -10.28 -9.71 -7.05
CA THR A 283 -9.59 -10.51 -6.01
C THR A 283 -8.36 -11.19 -6.60
N ILE A 284 -8.45 -11.76 -7.79
CA ILE A 284 -7.32 -12.38 -8.50
C ILE A 284 -6.26 -11.34 -8.85
N GLU A 285 -6.68 -10.17 -9.35
CA GLU A 285 -5.80 -9.04 -9.67
C GLU A 285 -5.03 -8.54 -8.46
N GLY A 286 -5.64 -8.57 -7.26
CA GLY A 286 -4.97 -8.22 -6.01
C GLY A 286 -3.68 -9.01 -5.78
N PHE A 287 -3.66 -10.30 -6.11
CA PHE A 287 -2.43 -11.11 -6.07
C PHE A 287 -1.44 -10.73 -7.19
N GLY A 288 -1.93 -10.35 -8.37
CA GLY A 288 -1.11 -9.87 -9.49
C GLY A 288 -0.39 -8.54 -9.19
N PHE A 289 -0.97 -7.70 -8.37
CA PHE A 289 -0.40 -6.43 -7.93
C PHE A 289 0.77 -6.56 -6.95
N LEU A 290 0.87 -7.67 -6.20
CA LEU A 290 1.87 -7.84 -5.14
C LEU A 290 3.31 -7.65 -5.64
N PRO A 291 3.79 -8.33 -6.68
CA PRO A 291 5.15 -8.12 -7.16
C PRO A 291 5.38 -6.69 -7.65
N ILE A 292 4.40 -6.08 -8.31
CA ILE A 292 4.49 -4.72 -8.86
C ILE A 292 4.74 -3.69 -7.74
N THR A 293 3.93 -3.76 -6.67
CA THR A 293 4.05 -2.84 -5.54
C THR A 293 5.32 -3.06 -4.74
N CYS A 294 5.76 -4.32 -4.59
CA CYS A 294 6.99 -4.65 -3.89
C CYS A 294 8.24 -4.14 -4.61
N PHE A 295 8.31 -4.28 -5.94
CA PHE A 295 9.39 -3.70 -6.73
C PHE A 295 9.38 -2.17 -6.68
N ALA A 296 8.21 -1.53 -6.76
CA ALA A 296 8.09 -0.07 -6.65
C ALA A 296 8.62 0.43 -5.31
N LEU A 297 8.30 -0.24 -4.20
CA LEU A 297 8.79 0.11 -2.86
C LEU A 297 10.29 -0.16 -2.72
N ALA A 298 10.78 -1.28 -3.25
CA ALA A 298 12.20 -1.60 -3.27
C ALA A 298 13.00 -0.54 -4.03
N MET A 299 12.47 -0.08 -5.17
CA MET A 299 13.08 0.99 -5.94
C MET A 299 13.07 2.31 -5.20
N THR A 300 12.00 2.65 -4.49
CA THR A 300 11.93 3.86 -3.67
C THR A 300 13.09 3.90 -2.66
N THR A 301 13.30 2.83 -1.90
CA THR A 301 14.38 2.76 -0.91
C THR A 301 15.77 2.72 -1.57
N PHE A 302 15.94 1.89 -2.62
CA PHE A 302 17.22 1.76 -3.32
C PHE A 302 17.68 3.10 -3.92
N ILE A 303 16.79 3.79 -4.62
CA ILE A 303 17.09 5.09 -5.26
C ILE A 303 17.40 6.13 -4.21
N SER A 304 16.57 6.24 -3.15
CA SER A 304 16.75 7.24 -2.11
C SER A 304 18.11 7.11 -1.40
N GLN A 305 18.52 5.88 -1.03
CA GLN A 305 19.82 5.64 -0.42
C GLN A 305 20.99 5.96 -1.37
N ASN A 306 20.91 5.52 -2.65
CA ASN A 306 21.99 5.74 -3.60
C ASN A 306 22.13 7.22 -4.01
N LEU A 307 21.03 7.95 -4.15
CA LEU A 307 21.07 9.39 -4.40
C LEU A 307 21.58 10.16 -3.18
N GLY A 308 21.17 9.75 -1.96
CA GLY A 308 21.74 10.29 -0.73
C GLY A 308 23.26 10.11 -0.65
N ALA A 309 23.76 8.94 -1.07
CA ALA A 309 25.19 8.64 -1.17
C ALA A 309 25.88 9.28 -2.40
N ARG A 310 25.17 10.06 -3.21
CA ARG A 310 25.66 10.64 -4.49
C ARG A 310 26.15 9.60 -5.50
N GLN A 311 25.64 8.36 -5.41
CA GLN A 311 26.01 7.27 -6.32
C GLN A 311 25.06 7.25 -7.55
N TYR A 312 25.07 8.29 -8.35
CA TYR A 312 24.15 8.50 -9.47
C TYR A 312 24.21 7.40 -10.53
N GLY A 313 25.42 6.92 -10.87
CA GLY A 313 25.62 5.80 -11.80
C GLY A 313 24.94 4.51 -11.33
N ARG A 314 25.12 4.20 -10.04
CA ARG A 314 24.50 3.03 -9.40
C ARG A 314 22.97 3.17 -9.32
N ALA A 315 22.46 4.36 -9.02
CA ALA A 315 21.03 4.65 -9.03
C ALA A 315 20.41 4.40 -10.43
N LYS A 316 21.06 4.88 -11.51
CA LYS A 316 20.61 4.64 -12.89
C LYS A 316 20.62 3.17 -13.27
N GLN A 317 21.69 2.43 -12.93
CA GLN A 317 21.76 0.98 -13.19
C GLN A 317 20.68 0.22 -12.43
N GLY A 318 20.49 0.54 -11.15
CA GLY A 318 19.43 -0.07 -10.33
C GLY A 318 18.02 0.24 -10.84
N ALA A 319 17.79 1.48 -11.30
CA ALA A 319 16.53 1.88 -11.90
C ALA A 319 16.18 1.02 -13.14
N ARG A 320 17.14 0.85 -14.06
CA ARG A 320 16.97 0.01 -15.26
C ARG A 320 16.69 -1.45 -14.89
N PHE A 321 17.46 -2.00 -13.95
CA PHE A 321 17.28 -3.37 -13.46
C PHE A 321 15.92 -3.55 -12.80
N GLY A 322 15.53 -2.64 -11.91
CA GLY A 322 14.23 -2.70 -11.21
C GLY A 322 13.03 -2.62 -12.14
N ILE A 323 13.08 -1.73 -13.16
CA ILE A 323 12.05 -1.61 -14.19
C ILE A 323 11.94 -2.94 -14.97
N LEU A 324 13.06 -3.47 -15.44
CA LEU A 324 13.08 -4.72 -16.21
C LEU A 324 12.51 -5.89 -15.40
N CYS A 325 12.97 -6.07 -14.17
CA CYS A 325 12.45 -7.12 -13.30
C CYS A 325 10.95 -6.94 -13.00
N SER A 326 10.51 -5.72 -12.70
CA SER A 326 9.10 -5.44 -12.42
C SER A 326 8.21 -5.80 -13.61
N ILE A 327 8.63 -5.44 -14.84
CA ILE A 327 7.91 -5.76 -16.07
C ILE A 327 7.86 -7.28 -16.28
N ILE A 328 9.00 -7.97 -16.20
CA ILE A 328 9.08 -9.42 -16.45
C ILE A 328 8.19 -10.17 -15.44
N PHE A 329 8.32 -9.88 -14.15
CA PHE A 329 7.53 -10.58 -13.14
C PHE A 329 6.03 -10.27 -13.26
N ALA A 330 5.67 -9.00 -13.53
CA ALA A 330 4.28 -8.62 -13.73
C ALA A 330 3.66 -9.33 -14.94
N GLU A 331 4.38 -9.39 -16.06
CA GLU A 331 3.89 -10.03 -17.27
C GLU A 331 3.81 -11.55 -17.13
N LEU A 332 4.76 -12.20 -16.45
CA LEU A 332 4.67 -13.63 -16.12
C LEU A 332 3.41 -13.95 -15.30
N VAL A 333 3.11 -13.13 -14.29
CA VAL A 333 1.88 -13.27 -13.50
C VAL A 333 0.65 -12.94 -14.35
N GLY A 334 0.72 -11.92 -15.20
CA GLY A 334 -0.34 -11.56 -16.15
C GLY A 334 -0.68 -12.69 -17.12
N LEU A 335 0.33 -13.32 -17.72
CA LEU A 335 0.16 -14.48 -18.62
C LEU A 335 -0.39 -15.71 -17.87
N PHE A 336 0.03 -15.92 -16.63
CA PHE A 336 -0.53 -16.97 -15.79
C PHE A 336 -2.04 -16.73 -15.54
N ILE A 337 -2.41 -15.52 -15.12
CA ILE A 337 -3.82 -15.16 -14.92
C ILE A 337 -4.59 -15.24 -16.24
N TYR A 338 -4.03 -14.76 -17.36
CA TYR A 338 -4.65 -14.84 -18.68
C TYR A 338 -5.05 -16.27 -19.02
N HIS A 339 -4.11 -17.22 -18.90
CA HIS A 339 -4.31 -18.61 -19.27
C HIS A 339 -5.28 -19.34 -18.31
N PHE A 340 -5.15 -19.09 -17.01
CA PHE A 340 -5.92 -19.80 -16.00
C PHE A 340 -7.18 -19.04 -15.53
N SER A 341 -7.49 -17.87 -16.08
CA SER A 341 -8.62 -17.03 -15.64
C SER A 341 -9.96 -17.76 -15.58
N PRO A 342 -10.36 -18.66 -16.52
CA PRO A 342 -11.63 -19.38 -16.39
C PRO A 342 -11.70 -20.23 -15.13
N VAL A 343 -10.61 -20.92 -14.79
CA VAL A 343 -10.52 -21.78 -13.61
C VAL A 343 -10.44 -20.95 -12.32
N LEU A 344 -9.64 -19.88 -12.36
CA LEU A 344 -9.50 -18.97 -11.22
C LEU A 344 -10.80 -18.27 -10.87
N VAL A 345 -11.53 -17.77 -11.87
CA VAL A 345 -12.85 -17.13 -11.66
C VAL A 345 -13.88 -18.16 -11.19
N ALA A 346 -13.89 -19.38 -11.78
CA ALA A 346 -14.77 -20.47 -11.39
C ALA A 346 -14.59 -20.92 -9.93
N ALA A 347 -13.40 -20.73 -9.36
CA ALA A 347 -13.15 -21.00 -7.94
C ALA A 347 -13.94 -20.07 -7.00
N PHE A 348 -14.29 -18.86 -7.46
CA PHE A 348 -15.12 -17.90 -6.71
C PHE A 348 -16.60 -18.05 -7.00
N ASN A 349 -16.96 -18.32 -8.27
CA ASN A 349 -18.35 -18.47 -8.68
C ASN A 349 -18.45 -19.37 -9.91
N ARG A 350 -19.33 -20.39 -9.83
CA ARG A 350 -19.50 -21.40 -10.89
C ARG A 350 -20.54 -21.00 -11.95
N ASP A 351 -21.18 -19.85 -11.84
CA ASP A 351 -22.11 -19.36 -12.85
C ASP A 351 -21.37 -19.07 -14.17
N PRO A 352 -21.82 -19.65 -15.31
CA PRO A 352 -21.15 -19.46 -16.59
C PRO A 352 -21.06 -18.00 -17.04
N GLN A 353 -22.04 -17.16 -16.71
CA GLN A 353 -22.03 -15.73 -17.05
C GLN A 353 -20.98 -14.97 -16.24
N VAL A 354 -20.86 -15.30 -14.96
CA VAL A 354 -19.84 -14.72 -14.05
C VAL A 354 -18.44 -15.09 -14.55
N ILE A 355 -18.24 -16.37 -14.91
CA ILE A 355 -16.95 -16.85 -15.45
C ILE A 355 -16.63 -16.13 -16.75
N ALA A 356 -17.60 -16.00 -17.67
CA ALA A 356 -17.38 -15.32 -18.95
C ALA A 356 -16.98 -13.86 -18.78
N ILE A 357 -17.63 -13.11 -17.88
CA ILE A 357 -17.33 -11.69 -17.63
C ILE A 357 -15.95 -11.52 -16.97
N GLY A 358 -15.68 -12.28 -15.90
CA GLY A 358 -14.39 -12.21 -15.20
C GLY A 358 -13.23 -12.61 -16.09
N THR A 359 -13.42 -13.64 -16.94
CA THR A 359 -12.42 -14.07 -17.92
C THR A 359 -12.20 -13.01 -19.02
N ALA A 360 -13.28 -12.40 -19.53
CA ALA A 360 -13.17 -11.32 -20.52
C ALA A 360 -12.41 -10.11 -19.97
N GLN A 361 -12.65 -9.76 -18.69
CA GLN A 361 -11.89 -8.71 -18.02
C GLN A 361 -10.42 -9.09 -17.88
N ALA A 362 -10.12 -10.30 -17.40
CA ALA A 362 -8.76 -10.82 -17.29
C ALA A 362 -8.02 -10.76 -18.63
N HIS A 363 -8.62 -11.30 -19.70
CA HIS A 363 -8.04 -11.32 -21.03
C HIS A 363 -7.78 -9.91 -21.62
N THR A 364 -8.58 -8.93 -21.22
CA THR A 364 -8.37 -7.54 -21.68
C THR A 364 -7.25 -6.85 -20.90
N ILE A 365 -7.13 -7.08 -19.60
CA ILE A 365 -6.28 -6.27 -18.73
C ILE A 365 -4.88 -6.86 -18.55
N THR A 366 -4.76 -8.18 -18.36
CA THR A 366 -3.52 -8.82 -17.93
C THR A 366 -2.38 -8.72 -18.93
N LEU A 367 -2.68 -8.68 -20.24
CA LEU A 367 -1.68 -8.47 -21.29
C LEU A 367 -1.00 -7.10 -21.25
N PHE A 368 -1.50 -6.18 -20.45
CA PHE A 368 -0.95 -4.83 -20.26
C PHE A 368 -0.32 -4.63 -18.89
N TYR A 369 -0.10 -5.69 -18.13
CA TYR A 369 0.53 -5.59 -16.80
C TYR A 369 1.94 -5.02 -16.88
N PHE A 370 2.65 -5.14 -17.99
CA PHE A 370 3.95 -4.51 -18.21
C PHE A 370 3.87 -2.97 -18.12
N LEU A 371 2.78 -2.34 -18.60
CA LEU A 371 2.55 -0.90 -18.50
C LEU A 371 2.28 -0.48 -17.04
N LEU A 372 1.48 -1.27 -16.36
CA LEU A 372 1.20 -1.07 -14.93
C LEU A 372 2.48 -1.16 -14.10
N ALA A 373 3.27 -2.21 -14.33
CA ALA A 373 4.53 -2.43 -13.64
C ALA A 373 5.55 -1.32 -13.93
N PHE A 374 5.65 -0.89 -15.18
CA PHE A 374 6.49 0.23 -15.58
C PHE A 374 6.07 1.51 -14.84
N SER A 375 4.78 1.89 -14.88
CA SER A 375 4.25 3.09 -14.22
C SER A 375 4.52 3.07 -12.71
N HIS A 376 4.25 1.95 -12.01
CA HIS A 376 4.49 1.82 -10.58
C HIS A 376 5.99 1.88 -10.23
N CYS A 377 6.83 1.19 -11.01
CA CYS A 377 8.28 1.16 -10.77
C CYS A 377 8.89 2.55 -10.97
N VAL A 378 8.54 3.26 -12.06
CA VAL A 378 9.01 4.63 -12.30
C VAL A 378 8.46 5.59 -11.23
N ALA A 379 7.20 5.46 -10.83
CA ALA A 379 6.65 6.21 -9.71
C ALA A 379 7.44 5.98 -8.41
N GLY A 380 7.84 4.73 -8.13
CA GLY A 380 8.73 4.39 -7.01
C GLY A 380 10.10 5.04 -7.11
N ILE A 381 10.71 5.04 -8.30
CA ILE A 381 11.99 5.70 -8.58
C ILE A 381 11.88 7.21 -8.33
N LEU A 382 10.83 7.85 -8.83
CA LEU A 382 10.61 9.29 -8.67
C LEU A 382 10.35 9.68 -7.21
N ARG A 383 9.56 8.87 -6.47
CA ARG A 383 9.40 9.05 -5.03
C ARG A 383 10.73 8.93 -4.30
N GLY A 384 11.52 7.90 -4.61
CA GLY A 384 12.86 7.70 -4.06
C GLY A 384 13.84 8.82 -4.38
N ALA A 385 13.62 9.56 -5.47
CA ALA A 385 14.35 10.74 -5.86
C ALA A 385 13.83 12.05 -5.23
N GLY A 386 12.86 11.99 -4.32
CA GLY A 386 12.26 13.17 -3.69
C GLY A 386 11.28 13.94 -4.60
N LYS A 387 10.84 13.36 -5.72
CA LYS A 387 9.90 13.97 -6.68
C LYS A 387 8.50 13.37 -6.57
N SER A 388 7.98 13.20 -5.34
CA SER A 388 6.71 12.52 -5.06
C SER A 388 5.48 13.21 -5.70
N THR A 389 5.56 14.50 -5.97
CA THR A 389 4.49 15.26 -6.64
C THR A 389 4.27 14.80 -8.09
N VAL A 390 5.33 14.40 -8.80
CA VAL A 390 5.21 13.99 -10.21
C VAL A 390 4.36 12.73 -10.36
N PRO A 391 4.64 11.59 -9.68
CA PRO A 391 3.76 10.43 -9.76
C PRO A 391 2.35 10.71 -9.23
N MET A 392 2.18 11.55 -8.20
CA MET A 392 0.86 11.97 -7.75
C MET A 392 0.06 12.60 -8.89
N VAL A 393 0.60 13.65 -9.53
CA VAL A 393 -0.10 14.37 -10.60
C VAL A 393 -0.40 13.46 -11.79
N VAL A 394 0.59 12.69 -12.27
CA VAL A 394 0.41 11.79 -13.42
C VAL A 394 -0.68 10.75 -13.14
N MET A 395 -0.62 10.08 -11.99
CA MET A 395 -1.62 9.05 -11.66
C MET A 395 -2.99 9.66 -11.37
N MET A 396 -3.09 10.82 -10.72
CA MET A 396 -4.37 11.51 -10.53
C MET A 396 -5.02 11.90 -11.86
N VAL A 397 -4.25 12.44 -12.79
CA VAL A 397 -4.79 12.82 -14.10
C VAL A 397 -5.26 11.60 -14.87
N PHE A 398 -4.40 10.60 -15.06
CA PHE A 398 -4.74 9.48 -15.94
C PHE A 398 -5.59 8.41 -15.27
N TRP A 399 -5.30 8.03 -14.03
CA TRP A 399 -6.00 6.91 -13.37
C TRP A 399 -7.29 7.34 -12.66
N CYS A 400 -7.45 8.63 -12.37
CA CYS A 400 -8.68 9.14 -11.79
C CYS A 400 -9.46 9.95 -12.82
N ILE A 401 -8.98 11.12 -13.26
CA ILE A 401 -9.75 12.02 -14.12
C ILE A 401 -10.03 11.35 -15.47
N VAL A 402 -9.00 10.96 -16.22
CA VAL A 402 -9.18 10.39 -17.58
C VAL A 402 -9.95 9.08 -17.51
N ARG A 403 -9.63 8.18 -16.55
CA ARG A 403 -10.32 6.88 -16.42
C ARG A 403 -11.80 7.07 -16.12
N VAL A 404 -12.13 7.84 -15.10
CA VAL A 404 -13.53 8.07 -14.70
C VAL A 404 -14.32 8.76 -15.82
N THR A 405 -13.75 9.78 -16.46
CA THR A 405 -14.36 10.47 -17.59
C THR A 405 -14.59 9.52 -18.77
N TYR A 406 -13.57 8.76 -19.16
CA TYR A 406 -13.67 7.78 -20.25
C TYR A 406 -14.77 6.75 -19.99
N ILE A 407 -14.82 6.16 -18.79
CA ILE A 407 -15.83 5.17 -18.43
C ILE A 407 -17.22 5.82 -18.44
N THR A 408 -17.40 6.97 -17.79
CA THR A 408 -18.70 7.61 -17.63
C THR A 408 -19.28 8.05 -18.97
N ILE A 409 -18.47 8.66 -19.81
CA ILE A 409 -18.87 9.07 -21.16
C ILE A 409 -19.04 7.87 -22.07
N GLY A 410 -18.08 6.93 -22.06
CA GLY A 410 -18.11 5.76 -22.93
C GLY A 410 -19.35 4.88 -22.72
N ILE A 411 -19.72 4.62 -21.48
CA ILE A 411 -20.94 3.84 -21.18
C ILE A 411 -22.22 4.57 -21.60
N HIS A 412 -22.22 5.90 -21.60
CA HIS A 412 -23.38 6.68 -22.05
C HIS A 412 -23.66 6.48 -23.54
N PHE A 413 -22.60 6.41 -24.38
CA PHE A 413 -22.72 6.20 -25.83
C PHE A 413 -22.80 4.72 -26.22
N LEU A 414 -22.07 3.86 -25.55
CA LEU A 414 -22.00 2.42 -25.80
C LEU A 414 -22.16 1.69 -24.45
N PRO A 415 -23.35 1.17 -24.12
CA PRO A 415 -23.58 0.47 -22.87
C PRO A 415 -22.98 -0.96 -22.87
N ASP A 416 -21.65 -1.05 -23.02
CA ASP A 416 -20.87 -2.28 -22.99
C ASP A 416 -19.86 -2.24 -21.85
N ILE A 417 -19.82 -3.30 -21.03
CA ILE A 417 -18.92 -3.43 -19.90
C ILE A 417 -17.43 -3.43 -20.33
N ARG A 418 -17.14 -3.79 -21.58
CA ARG A 418 -15.79 -3.77 -22.15
C ARG A 418 -15.15 -2.38 -22.12
N ILE A 419 -15.97 -1.32 -22.13
CA ILE A 419 -15.47 0.06 -21.95
C ILE A 419 -14.75 0.19 -20.62
N VAL A 420 -15.31 -0.39 -19.55
CA VAL A 420 -14.65 -0.41 -18.23
C VAL A 420 -13.33 -1.17 -18.31
N PHE A 421 -13.28 -2.31 -18.98
CA PHE A 421 -12.08 -3.12 -19.09
C PHE A 421 -10.95 -2.40 -19.84
N TRP A 422 -11.26 -1.77 -20.99
CA TRP A 422 -10.30 -1.03 -21.79
C TRP A 422 -9.82 0.28 -21.15
N ALA A 423 -10.55 0.81 -20.18
CA ALA A 423 -10.12 2.00 -19.43
C ALA A 423 -8.77 1.80 -18.71
N TYR A 424 -8.47 0.56 -18.27
CA TYR A 424 -7.22 0.25 -17.59
C TYR A 424 -6.01 0.29 -18.53
N PRO A 425 -5.96 -0.50 -19.63
CA PRO A 425 -4.88 -0.42 -20.60
C PRO A 425 -4.66 0.99 -21.15
N LEU A 426 -5.75 1.70 -21.49
CA LEU A 426 -5.68 3.07 -22.01
C LEU A 426 -4.96 4.00 -21.04
N THR A 427 -5.41 4.03 -19.79
CA THR A 427 -4.85 4.96 -18.78
C THR A 427 -3.45 4.57 -18.34
N TRP A 428 -3.12 3.28 -18.32
CA TRP A 428 -1.76 2.80 -18.07
C TRP A 428 -0.82 3.16 -19.22
N SER A 429 -1.27 3.07 -20.47
CA SER A 429 -0.48 3.47 -21.65
C SER A 429 -0.14 4.97 -21.58
N LEU A 430 -1.14 5.81 -21.33
CA LEU A 430 -0.96 7.25 -21.26
C LEU A 430 -0.03 7.65 -20.11
N SER A 431 -0.25 7.11 -18.92
CA SER A 431 0.63 7.37 -17.78
C SER A 431 2.05 6.86 -18.00
N SER A 432 2.21 5.67 -18.60
CA SER A 432 3.52 5.11 -18.95
C SER A 432 4.28 5.97 -19.94
N LEU A 433 3.60 6.54 -20.94
CA LEU A 433 4.23 7.44 -21.91
C LEU A 433 4.79 8.69 -21.21
N VAL A 434 4.01 9.33 -20.34
CA VAL A 434 4.47 10.51 -19.59
C VAL A 434 5.62 10.15 -18.64
N PHE A 435 5.52 9.02 -17.94
CA PHE A 435 6.60 8.55 -17.08
C PHE A 435 7.88 8.22 -17.89
N LEU A 436 7.75 7.63 -19.07
CA LEU A 436 8.89 7.34 -19.94
C LEU A 436 9.62 8.62 -20.36
N VAL A 437 8.86 9.62 -20.84
CA VAL A 437 9.43 10.92 -21.23
C VAL A 437 10.15 11.56 -20.05
N TYR A 438 9.51 11.61 -18.88
CA TYR A 438 10.12 12.20 -17.68
C TYR A 438 11.36 11.44 -17.20
N PHE A 439 11.31 10.10 -17.25
CA PHE A 439 12.42 9.24 -16.86
C PHE A 439 13.64 9.42 -17.78
N LEU A 440 13.41 9.49 -19.10
CA LEU A 440 14.48 9.66 -20.11
C LEU A 440 15.16 11.02 -20.03
N GLN A 441 14.46 12.07 -19.61
CA GLN A 441 15.06 13.39 -19.37
C GLN A 441 16.16 13.36 -18.29
N GLY A 442 16.18 12.34 -17.43
CA GLY A 442 17.24 12.10 -16.46
C GLY A 442 17.34 13.10 -15.30
N LYS A 443 16.49 14.13 -15.26
CA LYS A 443 16.51 15.18 -14.22
C LYS A 443 16.17 14.66 -12.81
N TRP A 444 15.56 13.49 -12.71
CA TRP A 444 15.21 12.88 -11.43
C TRP A 444 16.46 12.51 -10.59
N VAL A 445 17.59 12.26 -11.22
CA VAL A 445 18.85 11.89 -10.55
C VAL A 445 19.36 13.00 -9.61
N HIS A 446 19.07 14.26 -9.93
CA HIS A 446 19.44 15.44 -9.13
C HIS A 446 18.26 15.98 -8.30
N GLY A 447 17.27 15.13 -7.99
CA GLY A 447 16.05 15.54 -7.31
C GLY A 447 16.28 16.16 -5.94
N PHE A 448 17.28 15.67 -5.20
CA PHE A 448 17.61 16.20 -3.87
C PHE A 448 18.45 17.48 -3.90
N GLU A 449 19.27 17.70 -4.92
CA GLU A 449 20.08 18.92 -5.03
C GLU A 449 19.22 20.17 -5.22
N ALA A 450 18.11 20.04 -5.98
CA ALA A 450 17.16 21.12 -6.17
C ALA A 450 16.37 21.47 -4.88
N ALA A 451 16.22 20.52 -3.96
CA ALA A 451 15.54 20.74 -2.69
C ALA A 451 16.46 21.46 -1.66
N ASP A 452 17.77 21.21 -1.71
CA ASP A 452 18.75 21.83 -0.80
C ASP A 452 19.00 23.31 -1.16
N THR A 453 18.80 23.72 -2.43
CA THR A 453 18.93 25.12 -2.87
C THR A 453 17.67 25.97 -2.62
N SER A 454 16.54 25.37 -2.26
CA SER A 454 15.27 26.05 -2.01
C SER A 454 14.87 26.09 -0.52
N ALA A 455 15.71 25.59 0.37
CA ALA A 455 15.57 25.61 1.83
C ALA A 455 16.48 26.62 2.48
#